data_4bb29a9ebc9273942675b7c9c67de165
#
_entry.id   4bb29a9ebc9273942675b7c9c67de165
#
_cell.length_a   1.000
_cell.length_b   1.000
_cell.length_c   1.000
_cell.angle_alpha   90.00
_cell.angle_beta   90.00
_cell.angle_gamma   90.00
#
_symmetry.space_group_name_H-M   'P 1'
#
loop_
_entity.id
_entity.type
_entity.pdbx_description
1 polymer ?
#
loop_
_entity_poly.entity_id
_entity_poly.type
_entity_poly.pdbx_seq_one_letter_code
_entity_poly.pdbx_strand_id
1 'polypeptide(L)'
;MSKNISILIRDFDKISEVGESGILYISTQNEDTINKILKELNVDRSIFVARLHDRYVNSNLYLNPSIVRDLILIILCFLATILQTQLGNLSEWDKAKNVYNLTLKDTGEPSLGKEEVIKNAKIKGFYKSLVEEKDAFLIDTTNFEKLENGSYMYEINSKGKNPEVSQYGKNIKINKNYLKVNPIYLNGKEIFNLINYDDKTINLLVPKKLQVHENEIKKEFRELFYFEKIEVENMYNEKLNRDLNKTKKADLNVNIIYVGNNQSYFTYNSFVMDDNRNLIDDPIAIIDIDNIDDSFYLSYISRCVYFNSKKLDAFVDIGNIIEAQDVEAYIKSLYAVYNEYGLEINKLEKYLNSEIFTIIIIAISNLMITYNIVASYYERNKYKLYIKKIFGYSTTSRSILLIISLILTNIIPMSIISTIVDLSNNIILFGLLILVVEVIISIILDKIISNSSFNKIIKGEH
;
A
#
# COMPACT_ATOMS: atom_id res chain seq x y z
N MET A 1 -14.86 52.12 -43.99
CA MET A 1 -14.51 52.12 -42.55
C MET A 1 -15.64 51.46 -41.81
N SER A 2 -15.56 50.19 -41.53
CA SER A 2 -16.54 49.52 -40.67
C SER A 2 -16.21 49.85 -39.21
N LYS A 3 -17.02 50.66 -38.56
CA LYS A 3 -16.96 50.84 -37.11
C LYS A 3 -17.40 49.56 -36.48
N ASN A 4 -16.50 48.83 -35.90
CA ASN A 4 -16.81 47.69 -35.02
C ASN A 4 -17.39 48.26 -33.72
N ILE A 5 -18.70 48.15 -33.51
CA ILE A 5 -19.40 48.63 -32.32
C ILE A 5 -19.51 47.48 -31.33
N SER A 6 -19.01 47.66 -30.09
CA SER A 6 -19.23 46.73 -28.98
C SER A 6 -20.34 47.26 -28.07
N ILE A 7 -21.40 46.51 -27.92
CA ILE A 7 -22.50 46.82 -27.01
C ILE A 7 -22.56 45.71 -25.97
N LEU A 8 -22.44 46.06 -24.70
CA LEU A 8 -22.62 45.14 -23.58
C LEU A 8 -24.06 45.35 -23.04
N ILE A 9 -24.90 44.33 -23.14
CA ILE A 9 -26.23 44.33 -22.53
C ILE A 9 -26.19 43.53 -21.26
N ARG A 10 -26.32 44.17 -20.09
CA ARG A 10 -26.28 43.52 -18.76
C ARG A 10 -27.61 43.00 -18.26
N ASP A 11 -28.72 43.61 -18.67
CA ASP A 11 -30.05 43.17 -18.30
C ASP A 11 -30.94 43.14 -19.54
N PHE A 12 -32.00 42.36 -19.48
CA PHE A 12 -32.85 41.94 -20.60
C PHE A 12 -33.41 43.09 -21.50
N ASP A 13 -33.36 44.34 -21.07
CA ASP A 13 -33.95 45.46 -21.78
C ASP A 13 -33.08 46.73 -21.83
N LYS A 14 -31.80 46.68 -21.44
CA LYS A 14 -30.96 47.88 -21.47
C LYS A 14 -29.58 47.65 -22.12
N ILE A 15 -29.28 48.47 -23.12
CA ILE A 15 -27.91 48.65 -23.65
C ILE A 15 -27.17 49.51 -22.63
N SER A 16 -26.17 48.93 -21.95
CA SER A 16 -25.51 49.62 -20.85
C SER A 16 -24.21 50.37 -21.25
N GLU A 17 -23.50 49.95 -22.30
CA GLU A 17 -22.31 50.62 -22.78
C GLU A 17 -21.99 50.29 -24.26
N VAL A 18 -21.55 51.29 -25.04
CA VAL A 18 -20.94 51.10 -26.36
C VAL A 18 -19.48 51.43 -26.22
N GLY A 19 -18.60 50.40 -26.25
CA GLY A 19 -17.16 50.61 -26.21
C GLY A 19 -16.58 51.02 -27.57
N GLU A 20 -15.48 51.76 -27.57
CA GLU A 20 -14.75 52.17 -28.77
C GLU A 20 -14.28 51.02 -29.67
N SER A 21 -14.22 49.80 -29.14
CA SER A 21 -13.80 48.60 -29.86
C SER A 21 -14.88 47.94 -30.73
N GLY A 22 -16.10 48.42 -30.68
CA GLY A 22 -17.22 47.93 -31.52
C GLY A 22 -17.65 46.49 -31.28
N ILE A 23 -17.50 45.91 -30.08
CA ILE A 23 -17.95 44.55 -29.74
C ILE A 23 -19.27 44.64 -29.01
N LEU A 24 -20.31 43.97 -29.54
CA LEU A 24 -21.63 43.87 -28.93
C LEU A 24 -21.73 42.59 -28.10
N TYR A 25 -21.97 42.72 -26.79
CA TYR A 25 -22.25 41.60 -25.91
C TYR A 25 -23.76 41.59 -25.57
N ILE A 26 -24.48 40.53 -25.98
CA ILE A 26 -25.90 40.36 -25.67
C ILE A 26 -26.01 39.21 -24.66
N SER A 27 -26.46 39.51 -23.44
CA SER A 27 -26.66 38.53 -22.37
C SER A 27 -28.18 38.22 -22.27
N THR A 28 -28.75 37.66 -23.33
CA THR A 28 -30.14 37.20 -23.34
C THR A 28 -30.28 35.91 -24.14
N GLN A 29 -31.17 35.03 -23.69
CA GLN A 29 -31.59 33.83 -24.42
C GLN A 29 -32.88 34.07 -25.24
N ASN A 30 -33.47 35.27 -25.18
CA ASN A 30 -34.67 35.58 -25.91
C ASN A 30 -34.33 35.95 -27.38
N GLU A 31 -34.72 35.05 -28.29
CA GLU A 31 -34.41 35.16 -29.73
C GLU A 31 -35.03 36.38 -30.39
N ASP A 32 -36.20 36.80 -29.96
CA ASP A 32 -36.91 37.98 -30.50
C ASP A 32 -36.17 39.26 -30.12
N THR A 33 -35.68 39.35 -28.92
CA THR A 33 -34.86 40.48 -28.44
C THR A 33 -33.55 40.57 -29.22
N ILE A 34 -32.85 39.43 -29.47
CA ILE A 34 -31.66 39.37 -30.27
C ILE A 34 -31.91 39.83 -31.69
N ASN A 35 -32.96 39.33 -32.33
CA ASN A 35 -33.34 39.70 -33.71
C ASN A 35 -33.69 41.17 -33.85
N LYS A 36 -34.37 41.74 -32.87
CA LYS A 36 -34.73 43.18 -32.86
C LYS A 36 -33.47 44.05 -32.78
N ILE A 37 -32.53 43.70 -31.89
CA ILE A 37 -31.25 44.43 -31.75
C ILE A 37 -30.38 44.30 -32.99
N LEU A 38 -30.26 43.11 -33.59
CA LEU A 38 -29.49 42.89 -34.81
C LEU A 38 -30.08 43.69 -36.02
N LYS A 39 -31.40 43.76 -36.10
CA LYS A 39 -32.09 44.56 -37.14
C LYS A 39 -31.86 46.04 -36.97
N GLU A 40 -31.91 46.57 -35.75
CA GLU A 40 -31.64 47.98 -35.44
C GLU A 40 -30.17 48.36 -35.72
N LEU A 41 -29.22 47.42 -35.51
CA LEU A 41 -27.81 47.64 -35.75
C LEU A 41 -27.34 47.27 -37.17
N ASN A 42 -28.24 46.78 -38.02
CA ASN A 42 -27.97 46.35 -39.38
C ASN A 42 -26.78 45.34 -39.49
N VAL A 43 -26.72 44.36 -38.57
CA VAL A 43 -25.67 43.36 -38.49
C VAL A 43 -26.22 42.00 -38.95
N ASP A 44 -25.44 41.29 -39.77
CA ASP A 44 -25.81 39.98 -40.28
C ASP A 44 -25.82 38.96 -39.13
N ARG A 45 -26.96 38.30 -38.97
CA ARG A 45 -27.20 37.28 -37.91
C ARG A 45 -26.20 36.12 -37.98
N SER A 46 -25.78 35.70 -39.16
CA SER A 46 -24.86 34.55 -39.35
C SER A 46 -23.51 34.80 -38.74
N ILE A 47 -22.99 36.02 -38.89
CA ILE A 47 -21.69 36.44 -38.33
C ILE A 47 -21.77 36.55 -36.80
N PHE A 48 -22.90 37.01 -36.29
CA PHE A 48 -23.10 37.19 -34.86
C PHE A 48 -23.28 35.86 -34.11
N VAL A 49 -24.10 34.94 -34.64
CA VAL A 49 -24.36 33.62 -34.03
C VAL A 49 -23.10 32.74 -34.03
N ALA A 50 -22.30 32.76 -35.10
CA ALA A 50 -21.07 32.01 -35.15
C ALA A 50 -20.07 32.45 -34.06
N ARG A 51 -19.89 33.75 -33.80
CA ARG A 51 -19.01 34.28 -32.76
C ARG A 51 -19.56 34.05 -31.34
N LEU A 52 -20.86 34.05 -31.13
CA LEU A 52 -21.47 33.69 -29.86
C LEU A 52 -21.37 32.18 -29.59
N HIS A 53 -21.59 31.37 -30.60
CA HIS A 53 -21.47 29.92 -30.50
C HIS A 53 -20.04 29.52 -30.16
N ASP A 54 -19.05 30.07 -30.84
CA ASP A 54 -17.63 29.83 -30.56
C ASP A 54 -17.22 30.27 -29.14
N ARG A 55 -17.74 31.38 -28.63
CA ARG A 55 -17.49 31.83 -27.25
C ARG A 55 -18.25 31.01 -26.22
N TYR A 56 -19.48 30.63 -26.48
CA TYR A 56 -20.34 29.86 -25.55
C TYR A 56 -19.84 28.40 -25.47
N VAL A 57 -19.48 27.78 -26.57
CA VAL A 57 -18.88 26.47 -26.64
C VAL A 57 -17.48 26.47 -25.97
N ASN A 58 -16.69 27.53 -26.21
CA ASN A 58 -15.37 27.67 -25.59
C ASN A 58 -15.41 28.05 -24.11
N SER A 59 -16.44 28.75 -23.60
CA SER A 59 -16.47 29.16 -22.17
C SER A 59 -17.03 28.11 -21.23
N ASN A 60 -17.88 27.20 -21.71
CA ASN A 60 -18.56 26.20 -20.84
C ASN A 60 -17.88 24.83 -20.82
N LEU A 61 -16.85 24.58 -21.62
CA LEU A 61 -16.12 23.31 -21.68
C LEU A 61 -14.63 23.40 -21.35
N TYR A 62 -14.10 24.58 -21.08
CA TYR A 62 -12.71 24.70 -20.61
C TYR A 62 -12.67 24.53 -19.09
N LEU A 63 -12.57 23.29 -18.63
CA LEU A 63 -11.89 23.02 -17.38
C LEU A 63 -10.53 23.72 -17.47
N ASN A 64 -10.26 24.63 -16.53
CA ASN A 64 -8.98 25.34 -16.48
C ASN A 64 -7.87 24.29 -16.56
N PRO A 65 -6.95 24.36 -17.58
CA PRO A 65 -5.91 23.35 -17.75
C PRO A 65 -5.10 23.08 -16.47
N SER A 66 -4.98 24.08 -15.60
CA SER A 66 -4.32 23.94 -14.31
C SER A 66 -5.09 22.99 -13.39
N ILE A 67 -6.41 23.07 -13.34
CA ILE A 67 -7.26 22.18 -12.51
C ILE A 67 -7.15 20.73 -13.03
N VAL A 68 -7.19 20.55 -14.35
CA VAL A 68 -7.03 19.21 -14.97
C VAL A 68 -5.67 18.62 -14.62
N ARG A 69 -4.62 19.43 -14.67
CA ARG A 69 -3.27 19.04 -14.29
C ARG A 69 -3.18 18.65 -12.81
N ASP A 70 -3.78 19.43 -11.91
CA ASP A 70 -3.80 19.14 -10.47
C ASP A 70 -4.49 17.81 -10.19
N LEU A 71 -5.61 17.52 -10.84
CA LEU A 71 -6.31 16.24 -10.75
C LEU A 71 -5.45 15.07 -11.27
N ILE A 72 -4.75 15.25 -12.37
CA ILE A 72 -3.85 14.24 -12.93
C ILE A 72 -2.69 13.96 -11.97
N LEU A 73 -2.11 14.97 -11.34
CA LEU A 73 -1.04 14.79 -10.35
C LEU A 73 -1.54 14.03 -9.11
N ILE A 74 -2.77 14.31 -8.65
CA ILE A 74 -3.41 13.55 -7.58
C ILE A 74 -3.52 12.06 -7.97
N ILE A 75 -4.02 11.78 -9.16
CA ILE A 75 -4.15 10.40 -9.65
C ILE A 75 -2.78 9.72 -9.77
N LEU A 76 -1.77 10.40 -10.31
CA LEU A 76 -0.41 9.88 -10.42
C LEU A 76 0.19 9.50 -9.07
N CYS A 77 0.08 10.38 -8.07
CA CYS A 77 0.58 10.09 -6.73
C CYS A 77 -0.17 8.92 -6.08
N PHE A 78 -1.48 8.83 -6.26
CA PHE A 78 -2.30 7.73 -5.75
C PHE A 78 -1.89 6.39 -6.40
N LEU A 79 -1.75 6.35 -7.72
CA LEU A 79 -1.28 5.16 -8.45
C LEU A 79 0.14 4.77 -8.05
N ALA A 80 1.04 5.75 -7.86
CA ALA A 80 2.39 5.48 -7.39
C ALA A 80 2.41 4.85 -6.00
N THR A 81 1.48 5.23 -5.12
CA THR A 81 1.31 4.61 -3.79
C THR A 81 0.86 3.17 -3.91
N ILE A 82 -0.14 2.88 -4.74
CA ILE A 82 -0.62 1.52 -5.00
C ILE A 82 0.51 0.67 -5.58
N LEU A 83 1.21 1.17 -6.60
CA LEU A 83 2.33 0.48 -7.24
C LEU A 83 3.43 0.12 -6.22
N GLN A 84 3.82 1.06 -5.36
CA GLN A 84 4.83 0.80 -4.32
C GLN A 84 4.36 -0.29 -3.34
N THR A 85 3.09 -0.27 -2.96
CA THR A 85 2.48 -1.27 -2.09
C THR A 85 2.54 -2.67 -2.72
N GLN A 86 2.20 -2.78 -3.99
CA GLN A 86 2.21 -4.06 -4.72
C GLN A 86 3.63 -4.57 -4.98
N LEU A 87 4.58 -3.68 -5.29
CA LEU A 87 6.00 -4.05 -5.42
C LEU A 87 6.56 -4.58 -4.10
N GLY A 88 6.15 -4.00 -2.96
CA GLY A 88 6.50 -4.50 -1.63
C GLY A 88 5.99 -5.92 -1.41
N ASN A 89 4.73 -6.19 -1.77
CA ASN A 89 4.15 -7.53 -1.66
C ASN A 89 4.86 -8.55 -2.55
N LEU A 90 5.11 -8.22 -3.82
CA LEU A 90 5.84 -9.11 -4.72
C LEU A 90 7.25 -9.40 -4.21
N SER A 91 7.94 -8.41 -3.63
CA SER A 91 9.26 -8.60 -3.02
C SER A 91 9.25 -9.57 -1.84
N GLU A 92 8.19 -9.61 -1.02
CA GLU A 92 8.04 -10.61 0.04
C GLU A 92 7.81 -12.00 -0.54
N TRP A 93 6.95 -12.13 -1.56
CA TRP A 93 6.72 -13.40 -2.25
C TRP A 93 7.97 -13.91 -2.98
N ASP A 94 8.82 -13.03 -3.52
CA ASP A 94 10.10 -13.42 -4.12
C ASP A 94 11.03 -14.10 -3.12
N LYS A 95 11.00 -13.72 -1.85
CA LYS A 95 11.74 -14.40 -0.78
C LYS A 95 11.20 -15.81 -0.51
N ALA A 96 9.92 -16.06 -0.82
CA ALA A 96 9.26 -17.35 -0.64
C ALA A 96 9.52 -18.38 -1.76
N LYS A 97 10.26 -18.03 -2.83
CA LYS A 97 10.50 -18.92 -4.00
C LYS A 97 11.06 -20.30 -3.66
N ASN A 98 11.90 -20.38 -2.63
CA ASN A 98 12.54 -21.61 -2.18
C ASN A 98 12.00 -22.09 -0.82
N VAL A 99 10.85 -21.56 -0.40
CA VAL A 99 10.21 -21.91 0.85
C VAL A 99 9.21 -23.04 0.61
N TYR A 100 9.29 -24.05 1.45
CA TYR A 100 8.45 -25.25 1.39
C TYR A 100 7.68 -25.43 2.69
N ASN A 101 6.47 -25.97 2.56
CA ASN A 101 5.64 -26.43 3.67
C ASN A 101 5.32 -27.90 3.51
N LEU A 102 5.00 -28.55 4.61
CA LEU A 102 4.63 -29.96 4.72
C LEU A 102 3.15 -30.08 5.07
N THR A 103 2.48 -31.05 4.45
CA THR A 103 1.17 -31.51 4.96
C THR A 103 1.30 -32.91 5.54
N LEU A 104 0.64 -33.13 6.67
CA LEU A 104 0.54 -34.43 7.28
C LEU A 104 -0.73 -35.13 6.82
N LYS A 105 -0.74 -36.46 6.86
CA LYS A 105 -1.93 -37.26 6.60
C LYS A 105 -2.94 -37.04 7.70
N ASP A 106 -4.19 -36.89 7.32
CA ASP A 106 -5.27 -36.90 8.28
C ASP A 106 -5.34 -38.28 8.96
N THR A 107 -5.16 -38.31 10.26
CA THR A 107 -5.19 -39.52 11.05
C THR A 107 -6.51 -39.69 11.80
N GLY A 108 -7.53 -38.89 11.46
CA GLY A 108 -8.84 -38.90 12.11
C GLY A 108 -8.89 -38.14 13.44
N GLU A 109 -9.93 -38.36 14.21
CA GLU A 109 -10.12 -37.70 15.50
C GLU A 109 -8.96 -38.00 16.47
N PRO A 110 -8.43 -36.99 17.19
CA PRO A 110 -7.38 -37.22 18.18
C PRO A 110 -7.82 -38.19 19.25
N SER A 111 -7.08 -39.28 19.40
CA SER A 111 -7.34 -40.25 20.44
C SER A 111 -6.42 -40.00 21.65
N LEU A 112 -6.77 -39.56 22.75
CA LEU A 112 -5.86 -39.35 23.91
C LEU A 112 -5.12 -40.66 24.36
N GLY A 113 -4.90 -41.59 23.44
CA GLY A 113 -4.28 -42.88 23.67
C GLY A 113 -2.76 -42.85 23.60
N LYS A 114 -2.15 -44.01 23.97
CA LYS A 114 -0.67 -44.16 23.99
C LYS A 114 -0.03 -43.93 22.59
N GLU A 115 -0.69 -44.38 21.51
CA GLU A 115 -0.20 -44.22 20.14
C GLU A 115 -0.17 -42.77 19.73
N GLU A 116 -1.17 -41.96 20.14
CA GLU A 116 -1.20 -40.53 19.89
C GLU A 116 -0.05 -39.78 20.56
N VAL A 117 0.24 -40.12 21.84
CA VAL A 117 1.39 -39.52 22.55
C VAL A 117 2.71 -39.87 21.88
N ILE A 118 2.89 -41.12 21.42
CA ILE A 118 4.11 -41.52 20.69
C ILE A 118 4.21 -40.75 19.35
N LYS A 119 3.10 -40.62 18.62
CA LYS A 119 3.05 -39.84 17.36
C LYS A 119 3.41 -38.40 17.63
N ASN A 120 2.81 -37.75 18.62
CA ASN A 120 3.06 -36.35 18.95
C ASN A 120 4.54 -36.12 19.34
N ALA A 121 5.14 -37.02 20.11
CA ALA A 121 6.56 -36.94 20.47
C ALA A 121 7.48 -37.06 19.23
N LYS A 122 7.16 -37.97 18.28
CA LYS A 122 7.92 -38.08 17.02
C LYS A 122 7.80 -36.82 16.17
N ILE A 123 6.58 -36.27 16.03
CA ILE A 123 6.32 -35.05 15.27
C ILE A 123 7.05 -33.86 15.90
N LYS A 124 7.03 -33.72 17.23
CA LYS A 124 7.83 -32.68 17.91
C LYS A 124 9.32 -32.87 17.70
N GLY A 125 9.83 -34.10 17.77
CA GLY A 125 11.23 -34.41 17.43
C GLY A 125 11.58 -33.98 16.01
N PHE A 126 10.71 -34.27 15.06
CA PHE A 126 10.86 -33.85 13.66
C PHE A 126 10.86 -32.31 13.52
N TYR A 127 9.95 -31.60 14.19
CA TYR A 127 9.93 -30.14 14.24
C TYR A 127 11.28 -29.58 14.74
N LYS A 128 11.79 -30.11 15.87
CA LYS A 128 13.06 -29.70 16.43
C LYS A 128 14.22 -29.85 15.45
N SER A 129 14.33 -31.04 14.84
CA SER A 129 15.37 -31.30 13.84
C SER A 129 15.26 -30.37 12.63
N LEU A 130 14.04 -30.09 12.13
CA LEU A 130 13.85 -29.11 11.08
C LEU A 130 14.29 -27.69 11.47
N VAL A 131 13.97 -27.26 12.70
CA VAL A 131 14.36 -25.95 13.22
C VAL A 131 15.89 -25.83 13.37
N GLU A 132 16.55 -26.89 13.84
CA GLU A 132 18.00 -26.88 14.11
C GLU A 132 18.84 -27.10 12.86
N GLU A 133 18.44 -28.03 11.97
CA GLU A 133 19.26 -28.47 10.83
C GLU A 133 18.91 -27.74 9.53
N LYS A 134 17.67 -27.22 9.40
CA LYS A 134 17.18 -26.55 8.18
C LYS A 134 16.75 -25.10 8.40
N ASP A 135 17.01 -24.54 9.58
CA ASP A 135 16.53 -23.21 9.96
C ASP A 135 15.02 -23.05 9.71
N ALA A 136 14.25 -24.13 9.88
CA ALA A 136 12.81 -24.06 9.68
C ALA A 136 12.18 -23.02 10.62
N PHE A 137 11.27 -22.25 10.07
CA PHE A 137 10.59 -21.20 10.80
C PHE A 137 9.11 -21.48 10.96
N LEU A 138 8.56 -21.06 12.09
CA LEU A 138 7.15 -21.14 12.43
C LEU A 138 6.54 -19.75 12.26
N ILE A 139 5.38 -19.68 11.60
CA ILE A 139 4.45 -18.57 11.70
C ILE A 139 3.02 -19.10 11.66
N ASP A 140 2.34 -19.08 12.81
CA ASP A 140 0.91 -19.41 12.93
C ASP A 140 0.09 -18.13 12.93
N THR A 141 -0.76 -18.02 11.92
CA THR A 141 -1.61 -16.86 11.64
C THR A 141 -3.10 -17.24 11.68
N THR A 142 -3.46 -18.37 12.27
CA THR A 142 -4.83 -18.91 12.29
C THR A 142 -5.86 -17.89 12.77
N ASN A 143 -5.51 -17.04 13.74
CA ASN A 143 -6.42 -16.00 14.24
C ASN A 143 -6.81 -14.97 13.18
N PHE A 144 -6.00 -14.80 12.14
CA PHE A 144 -6.24 -13.86 11.05
C PHE A 144 -6.88 -14.50 9.80
N GLU A 145 -7.31 -15.74 9.87
CA GLU A 145 -8.07 -16.38 8.80
C GLU A 145 -9.47 -15.75 8.71
N LYS A 146 -9.94 -15.51 7.49
CA LYS A 146 -11.30 -15.05 7.21
C LYS A 146 -12.27 -16.21 7.17
N LEU A 147 -13.41 -16.05 7.78
CA LEU A 147 -14.54 -16.95 7.68
C LEU A 147 -15.39 -16.63 6.44
N GLU A 148 -16.28 -17.52 6.06
CA GLU A 148 -17.19 -17.35 4.91
C GLU A 148 -18.04 -16.07 4.97
N ASN A 149 -18.36 -15.58 6.18
CA ASN A 149 -19.08 -14.33 6.41
C ASN A 149 -18.22 -13.07 6.31
N GLY A 150 -16.90 -13.20 6.03
CA GLY A 150 -15.94 -12.11 5.93
C GLY A 150 -15.33 -11.63 7.25
N SER A 151 -15.78 -12.13 8.41
CA SER A 151 -15.19 -11.82 9.72
C SER A 151 -13.88 -12.58 9.91
N TYR A 152 -12.95 -12.01 10.67
CA TYR A 152 -11.74 -12.72 11.08
C TYR A 152 -11.98 -13.62 12.29
N MET A 153 -11.21 -14.72 12.37
CA MET A 153 -11.28 -15.65 13.51
C MET A 153 -11.06 -14.94 14.85
N TYR A 154 -10.14 -13.98 14.92
CA TYR A 154 -9.87 -13.22 16.16
C TYR A 154 -11.09 -12.41 16.64
N GLU A 155 -11.98 -11.96 15.75
CA GLU A 155 -13.19 -11.21 16.14
C GLU A 155 -14.20 -12.09 16.87
N ILE A 156 -14.35 -13.32 16.39
CA ILE A 156 -15.29 -14.30 16.97
C ILE A 156 -14.72 -14.92 18.24
N ASN A 157 -13.44 -15.33 18.19
CA ASN A 157 -12.80 -16.05 19.29
C ASN A 157 -12.57 -15.16 20.52
N SER A 158 -12.43 -13.84 20.34
CA SER A 158 -12.29 -12.89 21.46
C SER A 158 -13.50 -12.81 22.37
N LYS A 159 -14.68 -13.30 21.94
CA LYS A 159 -15.93 -13.38 22.76
C LYS A 159 -16.28 -12.07 23.46
N GLY A 160 -16.13 -10.94 22.78
CA GLY A 160 -16.42 -9.60 23.33
C GLY A 160 -15.32 -8.98 24.20
N LYS A 161 -14.18 -9.66 24.39
CA LYS A 161 -12.96 -9.05 24.95
C LYS A 161 -12.29 -8.15 23.91
N ASN A 162 -11.40 -7.27 24.35
CA ASN A 162 -10.58 -6.49 23.44
C ASN A 162 -9.67 -7.40 22.59
N PRO A 163 -9.86 -7.49 21.26
CA PRO A 163 -9.06 -8.37 20.40
C PRO A 163 -7.57 -8.02 20.39
N GLU A 164 -7.19 -6.78 20.68
CA GLU A 164 -5.79 -6.34 20.67
C GLU A 164 -4.95 -6.99 21.78
N VAL A 165 -5.57 -7.45 22.88
CA VAL A 165 -4.87 -7.97 24.05
C VAL A 165 -5.31 -9.37 24.48
N SER A 166 -6.39 -9.89 23.92
CA SER A 166 -6.91 -11.22 24.22
C SER A 166 -6.00 -12.32 23.69
N GLN A 167 -5.87 -13.40 24.45
CA GLN A 167 -5.17 -14.63 24.01
C GLN A 167 -5.76 -15.27 22.74
N TYR A 168 -7.02 -15.00 22.43
CA TYR A 168 -7.72 -15.44 21.21
C TYR A 168 -7.90 -14.31 20.19
N GLY A 169 -7.23 -13.17 20.42
CA GLY A 169 -7.32 -11.97 19.63
C GLY A 169 -6.27 -11.89 18.53
N LYS A 170 -5.81 -10.67 18.29
CA LYS A 170 -4.79 -10.35 17.27
C LYS A 170 -3.40 -10.77 17.71
N ASN A 171 -3.16 -12.05 17.74
CA ASN A 171 -1.86 -12.61 18.04
C ASN A 171 -1.46 -13.66 16.99
N ILE A 172 -0.14 -13.83 16.86
CA ILE A 172 0.51 -14.83 16.01
C ILE A 172 1.50 -15.64 16.87
N LYS A 173 1.86 -16.82 16.40
CA LYS A 173 2.94 -17.58 17.02
C LYS A 173 4.08 -17.75 16.03
N ILE A 174 5.29 -17.45 16.46
CA ILE A 174 6.52 -17.51 15.66
C ILE A 174 7.62 -18.20 16.44
N ASN A 175 8.68 -18.66 15.77
CA ASN A 175 9.90 -19.10 16.43
C ASN A 175 11.08 -18.14 16.14
N LYS A 176 12.22 -18.40 16.75
CA LYS A 176 13.44 -17.60 16.55
C LYS A 176 13.90 -17.52 15.09
N ASN A 177 13.67 -18.59 14.30
CA ASN A 177 14.12 -18.62 12.91
C ASN A 177 13.25 -17.74 12.01
N TYR A 178 11.95 -17.56 12.34
CA TYR A 178 11.14 -16.57 11.67
C TYR A 178 11.74 -15.16 11.79
N LEU A 179 12.25 -14.80 12.96
CA LEU A 179 12.90 -13.50 13.19
C LEU A 179 14.22 -13.33 12.43
N LYS A 180 14.88 -14.43 12.03
CA LYS A 180 16.06 -14.37 11.15
C LYS A 180 15.67 -14.04 9.70
N VAL A 181 14.53 -14.56 9.23
CA VAL A 181 14.03 -14.36 7.87
C VAL A 181 13.28 -13.03 7.75
N ASN A 182 12.53 -12.65 8.79
CA ASN A 182 11.77 -11.42 8.90
C ASN A 182 12.21 -10.64 10.16
N PRO A 183 13.33 -9.90 10.09
CA PRO A 183 13.94 -9.30 11.28
C PRO A 183 13.06 -8.19 11.87
N ILE A 184 12.84 -8.26 13.17
CA ILE A 184 12.24 -7.22 13.99
C ILE A 184 13.34 -6.62 14.87
N TYR A 185 13.52 -5.30 14.80
CA TYR A 185 14.58 -4.60 15.51
C TYR A 185 14.04 -3.77 16.66
N LEU A 186 14.71 -3.84 17.80
CA LEU A 186 14.51 -2.93 18.92
C LEU A 186 15.70 -1.96 19.01
N ASN A 187 15.46 -0.69 18.70
CA ASN A 187 16.50 0.35 18.68
C ASN A 187 17.74 -0.05 17.84
N GLY A 188 17.53 -0.70 16.69
CA GLY A 188 18.59 -1.17 15.80
C GLY A 188 19.34 -2.42 16.28
N LYS A 189 18.86 -3.08 17.34
CA LYS A 189 19.44 -4.32 17.88
C LYS A 189 18.51 -5.49 17.65
N GLU A 190 19.08 -6.67 17.43
CA GLU A 190 18.33 -7.92 17.35
C GLU A 190 17.70 -8.28 18.71
N ILE A 191 16.51 -8.86 18.66
CA ILE A 191 15.71 -9.17 19.85
C ILE A 191 16.12 -10.47 20.54
N PHE A 192 16.95 -11.31 19.90
CA PHE A 192 17.31 -12.66 20.36
C PHE A 192 17.82 -12.72 21.81
N ASN A 193 18.59 -11.71 22.22
CA ASN A 193 19.17 -11.65 23.57
C ASN A 193 18.15 -11.33 24.68
N LEU A 194 16.91 -10.97 24.30
CA LEU A 194 15.85 -10.66 25.23
C LEU A 194 14.89 -11.85 25.44
N ILE A 195 15.02 -12.89 24.64
CA ILE A 195 14.22 -14.12 24.75
C ILE A 195 14.68 -14.89 25.99
N ASN A 196 13.74 -15.21 26.85
CA ASN A 196 14.00 -16.06 28.02
C ASN A 196 13.72 -17.52 27.64
N TYR A 197 14.73 -18.37 27.72
CA TYR A 197 14.66 -19.80 27.40
C TYR A 197 14.29 -20.70 28.59
N ASP A 198 13.83 -20.09 29.71
CA ASP A 198 13.33 -20.89 30.83
C ASP A 198 12.02 -21.60 30.42
N ASP A 199 11.93 -22.90 30.74
CA ASP A 199 10.80 -23.76 30.35
C ASP A 199 9.45 -23.29 30.90
N LYS A 200 9.42 -22.51 31.98
CA LYS A 200 8.21 -21.97 32.60
C LYS A 200 7.87 -20.54 32.12
N THR A 201 8.52 -20.07 31.06
CA THR A 201 8.34 -18.71 30.58
C THR A 201 7.79 -18.69 29.16
N ILE A 202 6.68 -17.97 28.93
CA ILE A 202 6.22 -17.58 27.59
C ILE A 202 6.80 -16.22 27.22
N ASN A 203 7.31 -16.09 25.98
CA ASN A 203 7.88 -14.85 25.48
C ASN A 203 6.92 -14.17 24.50
N LEU A 204 6.70 -12.87 24.67
CA LEU A 204 5.82 -12.06 23.84
C LEU A 204 6.55 -10.88 23.26
N LEU A 205 6.42 -10.65 21.95
CA LEU A 205 6.72 -9.36 21.33
C LEU A 205 5.45 -8.54 21.33
N VAL A 206 5.45 -7.40 22.00
CA VAL A 206 4.27 -6.55 22.19
C VAL A 206 4.52 -5.17 21.62
N PRO A 207 3.69 -4.66 20.70
CA PRO A 207 3.78 -3.28 20.22
C PRO A 207 3.69 -2.29 21.39
N LYS A 208 4.53 -1.24 21.37
CA LYS A 208 4.55 -0.22 22.45
C LYS A 208 3.21 0.44 22.72
N LYS A 209 2.35 0.57 21.69
CA LYS A 209 0.99 1.12 21.84
C LYS A 209 0.13 0.33 22.84
N LEU A 210 0.44 -0.96 23.04
CA LEU A 210 -0.30 -1.85 23.97
C LEU A 210 0.29 -1.87 25.39
N GLN A 211 1.33 -1.11 25.68
CA GLN A 211 1.99 -1.09 26.97
C GLN A 211 1.03 -0.73 28.14
N VAL A 212 0.02 0.08 27.87
CA VAL A 212 -1.00 0.46 28.87
C VAL A 212 -1.84 -0.73 29.35
N HIS A 213 -1.87 -1.84 28.60
CA HIS A 213 -2.59 -3.07 28.89
C HIS A 213 -1.69 -4.20 29.43
N GLU A 214 -0.47 -3.90 29.89
CA GLU A 214 0.52 -4.91 30.31
C GLU A 214 -0.04 -5.96 31.27
N ASN A 215 -0.80 -5.55 32.29
CA ASN A 215 -1.35 -6.46 33.27
C ASN A 215 -2.40 -7.41 32.69
N GLU A 216 -3.21 -6.92 31.76
CA GLU A 216 -4.21 -7.70 31.06
C GLU A 216 -3.53 -8.73 30.12
N ILE A 217 -2.54 -8.30 29.36
CA ILE A 217 -1.73 -9.16 28.48
C ILE A 217 -1.07 -10.27 29.32
N LYS A 218 -0.39 -9.92 30.42
CA LYS A 218 0.24 -10.92 31.30
C LYS A 218 -0.76 -11.95 31.82
N LYS A 219 -1.97 -11.53 32.15
CA LYS A 219 -3.03 -12.44 32.63
C LYS A 219 -3.50 -13.37 31.50
N GLU A 220 -3.92 -12.82 30.36
CA GLU A 220 -4.45 -13.58 29.23
C GLU A 220 -3.42 -14.59 28.69
N PHE A 221 -2.17 -14.20 28.48
CA PHE A 221 -1.16 -15.09 27.93
C PHE A 221 -0.58 -16.07 28.96
N ARG A 222 -0.67 -15.80 30.25
CA ARG A 222 -0.38 -16.81 31.28
C ARG A 222 -1.46 -17.90 31.32
N GLU A 223 -2.75 -17.53 31.10
CA GLU A 223 -3.84 -18.49 30.94
C GLU A 223 -3.62 -19.40 29.74
N LEU A 224 -3.29 -18.81 28.58
CA LEU A 224 -2.98 -19.57 27.37
C LEU A 224 -1.83 -20.55 27.61
N PHE A 225 -0.73 -20.06 28.16
CA PHE A 225 0.45 -20.88 28.39
C PHE A 225 0.20 -22.00 29.38
N TYR A 226 -0.60 -21.75 30.43
CA TYR A 226 -1.02 -22.78 31.38
C TYR A 226 -1.86 -23.88 30.68
N PHE A 227 -2.78 -23.50 29.83
CA PHE A 227 -3.58 -24.42 29.03
C PHE A 227 -2.67 -25.25 28.11
N GLU A 228 -1.85 -24.60 27.26
CA GLU A 228 -1.03 -25.29 26.27
C GLU A 228 0.06 -26.18 26.87
N LYS A 229 0.57 -25.84 28.05
CA LYS A 229 1.67 -26.59 28.69
C LYS A 229 1.17 -27.62 29.73
N ILE A 230 0.23 -27.25 30.55
CA ILE A 230 -0.12 -28.04 31.75
C ILE A 230 -1.47 -28.75 31.60
N GLU A 231 -2.53 -28.04 31.18
CA GLU A 231 -3.84 -28.66 31.09
C GLU A 231 -3.90 -29.74 30.02
N VAL A 232 -3.32 -29.45 28.81
CA VAL A 232 -3.27 -30.42 27.72
C VAL A 232 -2.42 -31.63 28.10
N GLU A 233 -1.23 -31.45 28.68
CA GLU A 233 -0.41 -32.56 29.22
C GLU A 233 -1.21 -33.40 30.23
N ASN A 234 -1.92 -32.77 31.15
CA ASN A 234 -2.71 -33.47 32.16
C ASN A 234 -3.90 -34.23 31.54
N MET A 235 -4.52 -33.74 30.47
CA MET A 235 -5.55 -34.51 29.75
C MET A 235 -5.02 -35.86 29.24
N TYR A 236 -3.80 -35.89 28.69
CA TYR A 236 -3.13 -37.14 28.29
C TYR A 236 -2.72 -37.98 29.48
N ASN A 237 -2.16 -37.39 30.54
CA ASN A 237 -1.71 -38.09 31.73
C ASN A 237 -2.89 -38.76 32.44
N GLU A 238 -4.03 -38.05 32.60
CA GLU A 238 -5.26 -38.60 33.20
C GLU A 238 -5.77 -39.80 32.39
N LYS A 239 -5.85 -39.68 31.05
CA LYS A 239 -6.31 -40.76 30.19
C LYS A 239 -5.41 -42.00 30.22
N LEU A 240 -4.10 -41.77 30.42
CA LEU A 240 -3.11 -42.86 30.50
C LEU A 240 -2.82 -43.33 31.91
N ASN A 241 -3.54 -42.87 32.91
CA ASN A 241 -3.32 -43.18 34.35
C ASN A 241 -1.87 -42.87 34.79
N ARG A 242 -1.34 -41.72 34.36
CA ARG A 242 -0.03 -41.19 34.77
C ARG A 242 -0.18 -40.12 35.85
N ASP A 243 0.91 -39.83 36.55
CA ASP A 243 0.94 -38.72 37.50
C ASP A 243 0.68 -37.39 36.80
N LEU A 244 -0.18 -36.56 37.40
CA LEU A 244 -0.52 -35.25 36.87
C LEU A 244 0.62 -34.24 37.13
N ASN A 245 0.87 -33.39 36.19
CA ASN A 245 1.73 -32.23 36.37
C ASN A 245 1.08 -31.25 37.35
N LYS A 246 1.74 -31.00 38.49
CA LYS A 246 1.26 -30.18 39.60
C LYS A 246 1.68 -28.71 39.52
N THR A 247 2.29 -28.30 38.44
CA THR A 247 2.68 -26.90 38.23
C THR A 247 1.45 -25.99 38.26
N LYS A 248 1.51 -24.98 39.10
CA LYS A 248 0.41 -24.01 39.23
C LYS A 248 0.58 -22.88 38.21
N LYS A 249 -0.53 -22.27 37.86
CA LYS A 249 -0.54 -21.09 36.97
C LYS A 249 0.36 -19.95 37.47
N ALA A 250 0.44 -19.79 38.80
CA ALA A 250 1.30 -18.75 39.42
C ALA A 250 2.80 -19.03 39.26
N ASP A 251 3.19 -20.26 38.94
CA ASP A 251 4.60 -20.66 38.73
C ASP A 251 5.07 -20.35 37.31
N LEU A 252 4.14 -19.94 36.43
CA LEU A 252 4.44 -19.58 35.03
C LEU A 252 4.69 -18.09 34.85
N ASN A 253 5.70 -17.76 34.09
CA ASN A 253 6.11 -16.39 33.81
C ASN A 253 5.72 -15.93 32.42
N VAL A 254 5.50 -14.62 32.27
CA VAL A 254 5.29 -13.95 30.99
C VAL A 254 6.38 -12.90 30.81
N ASN A 255 7.27 -13.13 29.84
CA ASN A 255 8.32 -12.19 29.45
C ASN A 255 7.78 -11.32 28.30
N ILE A 256 7.62 -10.02 28.52
CA ILE A 256 7.18 -9.06 27.50
C ILE A 256 8.38 -8.29 26.98
N ILE A 257 8.56 -8.34 25.67
CA ILE A 257 9.57 -7.57 24.91
C ILE A 257 8.80 -6.52 24.11
N TYR A 258 8.89 -5.24 24.48
CA TYR A 258 8.22 -4.16 23.76
C TYR A 258 8.98 -3.82 22.49
N VAL A 259 8.29 -3.91 21.34
CA VAL A 259 8.81 -3.55 20.02
C VAL A 259 8.21 -2.21 19.55
N GLY A 260 8.82 -1.60 18.53
CA GLY A 260 8.25 -0.40 17.89
C GLY A 260 6.85 -0.67 17.34
N ASN A 261 6.05 0.38 17.17
CA ASN A 261 4.79 0.29 16.44
C ASN A 261 5.05 0.20 14.92
N ASN A 262 4.02 -0.19 14.16
CA ASN A 262 4.06 -0.36 12.69
C ASN A 262 5.06 -1.46 12.27
N GLN A 263 5.07 -2.57 13.02
CA GLN A 263 5.81 -3.77 12.65
C GLN A 263 4.90 -4.72 11.85
N SER A 264 5.35 -5.11 10.66
CA SER A 264 4.58 -5.99 9.78
C SER A 264 5.22 -7.38 9.73
N TYR A 265 4.38 -8.41 9.78
CA TYR A 265 4.76 -9.82 9.75
C TYR A 265 4.22 -10.48 8.50
N PHE A 266 5.09 -10.96 7.60
CA PHE A 266 4.66 -11.65 6.39
C PHE A 266 4.18 -13.07 6.72
N THR A 267 2.99 -13.43 6.22
CA THR A 267 2.27 -14.64 6.65
C THR A 267 2.72 -15.93 5.96
N TYR A 268 3.38 -15.84 4.83
CA TYR A 268 3.66 -16.98 3.92
C TYR A 268 2.39 -17.74 3.50
N ASN A 269 1.21 -17.13 3.66
CA ASN A 269 -0.09 -17.67 3.29
C ASN A 269 -0.89 -16.61 2.54
N SER A 270 -1.16 -16.82 1.26
CA SER A 270 -1.84 -15.84 0.39
C SER A 270 -3.31 -15.63 0.73
N PHE A 271 -3.93 -16.53 1.51
CA PHE A 271 -5.33 -16.42 1.95
C PHE A 271 -5.49 -15.64 3.24
N VAL A 272 -4.39 -15.35 3.93
CA VAL A 272 -4.41 -14.58 5.18
C VAL A 272 -4.01 -13.14 4.88
N MET A 273 -4.86 -12.18 5.27
CA MET A 273 -4.64 -10.75 5.06
C MET A 273 -4.31 -10.41 3.59
N ASP A 274 -5.05 -11.01 2.67
CA ASP A 274 -4.92 -10.79 1.23
C ASP A 274 -5.16 -9.32 0.82
N ASP A 275 -6.04 -8.63 1.52
CA ASP A 275 -6.32 -7.20 1.41
C ASP A 275 -5.20 -6.31 1.99
N ASN A 276 -4.33 -6.84 2.85
CA ASN A 276 -3.18 -6.14 3.43
C ASN A 276 -1.84 -6.75 2.99
N ARG A 277 -1.70 -7.18 1.74
CA ARG A 277 -0.43 -7.68 1.16
C ARG A 277 0.12 -8.92 1.87
N ASN A 278 -0.75 -9.72 2.46
CA ASN A 278 -0.39 -10.85 3.31
C ASN A 278 0.51 -10.47 4.49
N LEU A 279 0.36 -9.22 4.98
CA LEU A 279 1.05 -8.70 6.14
C LEU A 279 0.09 -8.53 7.30
N ILE A 280 0.54 -8.92 8.50
CA ILE A 280 -0.16 -8.65 9.76
C ILE A 280 0.59 -7.53 10.47
N ASP A 281 -0.10 -6.42 10.72
CA ASP A 281 0.48 -5.26 11.34
C ASP A 281 0.26 -5.24 12.85
N ASP A 282 1.35 -5.07 13.59
CA ASP A 282 1.36 -4.93 15.05
C ASP A 282 0.61 -6.00 15.86
N PRO A 283 0.71 -7.30 15.55
CA PRO A 283 0.14 -8.32 16.40
C PRO A 283 0.95 -8.48 17.70
N ILE A 284 0.36 -9.11 18.73
CA ILE A 284 1.16 -9.70 19.78
C ILE A 284 1.77 -10.99 19.21
N ALA A 285 3.11 -11.06 19.11
CA ALA A 285 3.76 -12.28 18.62
C ALA A 285 4.28 -13.12 19.78
N ILE A 286 3.79 -14.35 19.89
CA ILE A 286 4.24 -15.36 20.85
C ILE A 286 5.48 -16.04 20.26
N ILE A 287 6.59 -16.04 20.99
CA ILE A 287 7.80 -16.72 20.57
C ILE A 287 7.79 -18.14 21.12
N ASP A 288 7.61 -19.12 20.24
CA ASP A 288 7.75 -20.53 20.57
C ASP A 288 9.22 -20.87 20.83
N ILE A 289 9.48 -21.41 22.01
CA ILE A 289 10.78 -21.96 22.46
C ILE A 289 10.71 -23.43 22.75
N ASP A 290 9.69 -24.12 22.20
CA ASP A 290 9.54 -25.59 22.32
C ASP A 290 9.06 -26.10 23.69
N ASN A 291 8.41 -25.25 24.47
CA ASN A 291 8.05 -25.48 25.85
C ASN A 291 6.55 -25.68 26.12
N ILE A 292 5.78 -26.02 25.07
CA ILE A 292 4.34 -26.40 25.17
C ILE A 292 4.18 -27.91 24.93
N ASP A 293 2.97 -28.42 25.10
CA ASP A 293 2.66 -29.83 24.90
C ASP A 293 2.94 -30.30 23.47
N ASP A 294 3.39 -31.54 23.31
CA ASP A 294 3.82 -32.13 22.05
C ASP A 294 2.70 -32.18 21.00
N SER A 295 1.45 -32.23 21.42
CA SER A 295 0.29 -32.35 20.51
C SER A 295 0.09 -31.12 19.60
N PHE A 296 0.56 -29.93 20.00
CA PHE A 296 0.44 -28.73 19.18
C PHE A 296 1.30 -28.76 17.91
N TYR A 297 2.43 -29.48 17.95
CA TYR A 297 3.37 -29.51 16.83
C TYR A 297 2.83 -30.25 15.59
N LEU A 298 1.83 -31.12 15.78
CA LEU A 298 1.13 -31.75 14.65
C LEU A 298 0.46 -30.72 13.75
N SER A 299 -0.28 -29.77 14.33
CA SER A 299 -0.92 -28.71 13.57
C SER A 299 0.07 -27.71 13.00
N TYR A 300 1.14 -27.39 13.76
CA TYR A 300 2.18 -26.47 13.29
C TYR A 300 2.89 -27.00 12.02
N ILE A 301 3.35 -28.26 12.04
CA ILE A 301 4.00 -28.89 10.90
C ILE A 301 3.09 -28.90 9.68
N SER A 302 1.80 -29.19 9.86
CA SER A 302 0.85 -29.28 8.74
C SER A 302 0.50 -27.94 8.09
N ARG A 303 0.67 -26.81 8.78
CA ARG A 303 0.08 -25.54 8.37
C ARG A 303 1.01 -24.34 8.46
N CYS A 304 1.92 -24.33 9.43
CA CYS A 304 2.55 -23.10 9.91
C CYS A 304 4.08 -23.18 9.92
N VAL A 305 4.69 -24.34 9.63
CA VAL A 305 6.14 -24.54 9.63
C VAL A 305 6.65 -24.56 8.21
N TYR A 306 7.62 -23.73 7.96
CA TYR A 306 8.24 -23.52 6.65
C TYR A 306 9.75 -23.71 6.73
N PHE A 307 10.37 -24.20 5.66
CA PHE A 307 11.82 -24.32 5.56
C PHE A 307 12.30 -23.96 4.17
N ASN A 308 13.55 -23.50 4.07
CA ASN A 308 14.17 -23.20 2.80
C ASN A 308 14.92 -24.43 2.26
N SER A 309 14.72 -24.75 0.97
CA SER A 309 15.54 -25.72 0.27
C SER A 309 15.97 -25.18 -1.09
N LYS A 310 17.27 -25.32 -1.38
CA LYS A 310 17.86 -24.99 -2.68
C LYS A 310 18.02 -26.22 -3.58
N LYS A 311 17.64 -27.41 -3.11
CA LYS A 311 17.68 -28.63 -3.89
C LYS A 311 16.49 -28.67 -4.83
N LEU A 312 16.65 -29.32 -5.99
CA LEU A 312 15.58 -29.55 -6.94
C LEU A 312 14.41 -30.33 -6.33
N ASP A 313 14.75 -31.28 -5.45
CA ASP A 313 13.78 -32.03 -4.67
C ASP A 313 14.00 -31.74 -3.17
N ALA A 314 13.09 -30.95 -2.61
CA ALA A 314 13.11 -30.57 -1.23
C ALA A 314 12.79 -31.74 -0.27
N PHE A 315 12.10 -32.80 -0.75
CA PHE A 315 11.86 -34.00 0.04
C PHE A 315 13.17 -34.75 0.30
N VAL A 316 14.04 -34.86 -0.70
CA VAL A 316 15.40 -35.44 -0.54
C VAL A 316 16.25 -34.61 0.42
N ASP A 317 16.02 -33.30 0.51
CA ASP A 317 16.76 -32.43 1.40
C ASP A 317 16.48 -32.67 2.88
N ILE A 318 15.27 -33.11 3.21
CA ILE A 318 14.84 -33.42 4.59
C ILE A 318 14.71 -34.93 4.85
N GLY A 319 15.06 -35.79 3.86
CA GLY A 319 14.88 -37.23 3.93
C GLY A 319 15.57 -37.88 5.14
N ASN A 320 16.80 -37.47 5.45
CA ASN A 320 17.52 -37.99 6.60
C ASN A 320 16.84 -37.65 7.93
N ILE A 321 16.19 -36.46 8.04
CA ILE A 321 15.46 -36.05 9.23
C ILE A 321 14.17 -36.86 9.35
N ILE A 322 13.48 -37.10 8.23
CA ILE A 322 12.28 -37.93 8.18
C ILE A 322 12.57 -39.33 8.68
N GLU A 323 13.64 -39.96 8.19
CA GLU A 323 14.07 -41.28 8.59
C GLU A 323 14.48 -41.33 10.06
N ALA A 324 15.31 -40.37 10.50
CA ALA A 324 15.80 -40.33 11.88
C ALA A 324 14.69 -40.19 12.93
N GLN A 325 13.61 -39.51 12.60
CA GLN A 325 12.45 -39.30 13.49
C GLN A 325 11.32 -40.30 13.26
N ASP A 326 11.44 -41.22 12.31
CA ASP A 326 10.44 -42.24 11.95
C ASP A 326 9.04 -41.63 11.72
N VAL A 327 8.98 -40.58 10.88
CA VAL A 327 7.74 -39.83 10.60
C VAL A 327 7.22 -40.00 9.19
N GLU A 328 7.85 -40.80 8.33
CA GLU A 328 7.49 -41.00 6.92
C GLU A 328 6.01 -41.43 6.76
N ALA A 329 5.52 -42.28 7.64
CA ALA A 329 4.14 -42.75 7.62
C ALA A 329 3.11 -41.62 7.77
N TYR A 330 3.48 -40.53 8.42
CA TYR A 330 2.59 -39.38 8.70
C TYR A 330 2.65 -38.29 7.63
N ILE A 331 3.70 -38.25 6.80
CA ILE A 331 3.83 -37.21 5.77
C ILE A 331 2.91 -37.52 4.58
N LYS A 332 2.11 -36.55 4.17
CA LYS A 332 1.23 -36.63 2.98
C LYS A 332 1.91 -36.05 1.75
N SER A 333 2.36 -34.83 1.85
CA SER A 333 2.98 -34.12 0.70
C SER A 333 3.86 -32.98 1.21
N LEU A 334 4.74 -32.55 0.32
CA LEU A 334 5.57 -31.38 0.48
C LEU A 334 5.34 -30.51 -0.75
N TYR A 335 5.17 -29.21 -0.56
CA TYR A 335 4.93 -28.28 -1.65
C TYR A 335 5.69 -26.98 -1.48
N ALA A 336 6.07 -26.38 -2.61
CA ALA A 336 6.66 -25.05 -2.61
C ALA A 336 5.56 -23.99 -2.40
N VAL A 337 5.70 -23.19 -1.37
CA VAL A 337 4.74 -22.13 -1.01
C VAL A 337 4.47 -21.20 -2.19
N TYR A 338 5.52 -20.78 -2.89
CA TYR A 338 5.41 -19.93 -4.07
C TYR A 338 4.58 -20.56 -5.21
N ASN A 339 4.73 -21.87 -5.41
CA ASN A 339 4.04 -22.58 -6.50
C ASN A 339 2.56 -22.83 -6.20
N GLU A 340 2.21 -23.06 -4.95
CA GLU A 340 0.81 -23.23 -4.53
C GLU A 340 0.01 -21.95 -4.79
N TYR A 341 0.62 -20.80 -4.55
CA TYR A 341 0.00 -19.51 -4.75
C TYR A 341 0.38 -18.82 -6.07
N GLY A 342 1.01 -19.54 -6.98
CA GLY A 342 1.53 -19.01 -8.25
C GLY A 342 0.47 -18.31 -9.13
N LEU A 343 -0.81 -18.71 -9.04
CA LEU A 343 -1.90 -18.03 -9.74
C LEU A 343 -2.11 -16.61 -9.19
N GLU A 344 -2.06 -16.43 -7.87
CA GLU A 344 -2.22 -15.13 -7.22
C GLU A 344 -1.02 -14.23 -7.49
N ILE A 345 0.18 -14.80 -7.43
CA ILE A 345 1.42 -14.07 -7.77
C ILE A 345 1.41 -13.64 -9.24
N ASN A 346 1.01 -14.51 -10.16
CA ASN A 346 0.88 -14.16 -11.58
C ASN A 346 -0.18 -13.08 -11.84
N LYS A 347 -1.28 -13.06 -11.09
CA LYS A 347 -2.25 -11.96 -11.13
C LYS A 347 -1.62 -10.66 -10.65
N LEU A 348 -0.91 -10.69 -9.53
CA LEU A 348 -0.21 -9.54 -8.99
C LEU A 348 0.79 -8.95 -9.99
N GLU A 349 1.61 -9.79 -10.65
CA GLU A 349 2.56 -9.35 -11.69
C GLU A 349 1.85 -8.70 -12.89
N LYS A 350 0.71 -9.25 -13.32
CA LYS A 350 -0.09 -8.66 -14.41
C LYS A 350 -0.66 -7.30 -14.02
N TYR A 351 -1.16 -7.16 -12.80
CA TYR A 351 -1.66 -5.88 -12.29
C TYR A 351 -0.54 -4.85 -12.24
N LEU A 352 0.63 -5.21 -11.72
CA LEU A 352 1.82 -4.33 -11.69
C LEU A 352 2.19 -3.81 -13.08
N ASN A 353 2.27 -4.70 -14.06
CA ASN A 353 2.61 -4.31 -15.43
C ASN A 353 1.56 -3.36 -16.04
N SER A 354 0.26 -3.62 -15.78
CA SER A 354 -0.83 -2.74 -16.21
C SER A 354 -0.77 -1.37 -15.55
N GLU A 355 -0.47 -1.31 -14.26
CA GLU A 355 -0.35 -0.04 -13.51
C GLU A 355 0.85 0.78 -13.95
N ILE A 356 2.01 0.17 -14.15
CA ILE A 356 3.19 0.84 -14.69
C ILE A 356 2.86 1.49 -16.04
N PHE A 357 2.21 0.75 -16.93
CA PHE A 357 1.79 1.28 -18.22
C PHE A 357 0.82 2.45 -18.09
N THR A 358 -0.15 2.34 -17.19
CA THR A 358 -1.11 3.41 -16.89
C THR A 358 -0.42 4.67 -16.37
N ILE A 359 0.51 4.52 -15.43
CA ILE A 359 1.30 5.63 -14.86
C ILE A 359 2.09 6.34 -15.97
N ILE A 360 2.71 5.59 -16.89
CA ILE A 360 3.46 6.18 -18.02
C ILE A 360 2.54 7.01 -18.91
N ILE A 361 1.35 6.49 -19.28
CA ILE A 361 0.39 7.23 -20.12
C ILE A 361 -0.04 8.53 -19.42
N ILE A 362 -0.39 8.45 -18.14
CA ILE A 362 -0.85 9.62 -17.38
C ILE A 362 0.27 10.63 -17.20
N ALA A 363 1.52 10.19 -16.99
CA ALA A 363 2.68 11.08 -16.91
C ALA A 363 2.92 11.82 -18.25
N ILE A 364 2.84 11.14 -19.39
CA ILE A 364 2.93 11.76 -20.72
C ILE A 364 1.80 12.79 -20.91
N SER A 365 0.58 12.45 -20.50
CA SER A 365 -0.57 13.37 -20.56
C SER A 365 -0.34 14.63 -19.72
N ASN A 366 0.22 14.48 -18.52
CA ASN A 366 0.59 15.60 -17.65
C ASN A 366 1.62 16.52 -18.34
N LEU A 367 2.66 15.97 -18.98
CA LEU A 367 3.65 16.74 -19.70
C LEU A 367 3.05 17.49 -20.89
N MET A 368 2.10 16.89 -21.61
CA MET A 368 1.39 17.58 -22.71
C MET A 368 0.56 18.76 -22.21
N ILE A 369 -0.12 18.62 -21.06
CA ILE A 369 -0.90 19.71 -20.47
C ILE A 369 0.04 20.82 -19.98
N THR A 370 1.15 20.48 -19.35
CA THR A 370 2.17 21.44 -18.93
C THR A 370 2.72 22.21 -20.15
N TYR A 371 3.02 21.52 -21.24
CA TYR A 371 3.42 22.17 -22.51
C TYR A 371 2.38 23.21 -22.96
N ASN A 372 1.09 22.84 -23.00
CA ASN A 372 0.02 23.75 -23.42
C ASN A 372 -0.15 24.95 -22.48
N ILE A 373 -0.01 24.76 -21.16
CA ILE A 373 -0.05 25.84 -20.16
C ILE A 373 1.09 26.83 -20.41
N VAL A 374 2.31 26.30 -20.58
CA VAL A 374 3.50 27.10 -20.82
C VAL A 374 3.41 27.86 -22.16
N ALA A 375 3.02 27.17 -23.24
CA ALA A 375 2.85 27.79 -24.56
C ALA A 375 1.81 28.93 -24.52
N SER A 376 0.66 28.67 -23.90
CA SER A 376 -0.39 29.69 -23.74
C SER A 376 0.08 30.90 -22.92
N TYR A 377 0.89 30.67 -21.88
CA TYR A 377 1.45 31.76 -21.08
C TYR A 377 2.36 32.65 -21.94
N TYR A 378 3.24 32.05 -22.77
CA TYR A 378 4.12 32.81 -23.63
C TYR A 378 3.36 33.57 -24.73
N GLU A 379 2.36 32.97 -25.34
CA GLU A 379 1.52 33.66 -26.32
C GLU A 379 0.76 34.85 -25.73
N ARG A 380 0.13 34.64 -24.57
CA ARG A 380 -0.62 35.75 -23.91
C ARG A 380 0.25 36.88 -23.43
N ASN A 381 1.49 36.59 -23.04
CA ASN A 381 2.43 37.57 -22.47
C ASN A 381 3.51 37.99 -23.44
N LYS A 382 3.43 37.63 -24.74
CA LYS A 382 4.49 37.82 -25.74
C LYS A 382 5.09 39.24 -25.72
N TYR A 383 4.29 40.30 -25.75
CA TYR A 383 4.77 41.68 -25.74
C TYR A 383 5.46 42.06 -24.44
N LYS A 384 4.90 41.68 -23.30
CA LYS A 384 5.48 41.94 -21.98
C LYS A 384 6.84 41.25 -21.80
N LEU A 385 6.95 40.03 -22.27
CA LEU A 385 8.20 39.26 -22.24
C LEU A 385 9.23 39.81 -23.21
N TYR A 386 8.78 40.31 -24.36
CA TYR A 386 9.65 40.99 -25.34
C TYR A 386 10.28 42.26 -24.75
N ILE A 387 9.46 43.13 -24.14
CA ILE A 387 9.95 44.35 -23.46
C ILE A 387 10.96 43.98 -22.38
N LYS A 388 10.67 43.01 -21.53
CA LYS A 388 11.63 42.54 -20.50
C LYS A 388 12.94 42.04 -21.10
N LYS A 389 12.89 41.36 -22.27
CA LYS A 389 14.12 40.90 -22.97
C LYS A 389 14.96 42.05 -23.48
N ILE A 390 14.34 43.09 -24.04
CA ILE A 390 15.05 44.30 -24.49
C ILE A 390 15.76 45.01 -23.35
N PHE A 391 15.12 45.04 -22.17
CA PHE A 391 15.73 45.57 -20.92
C PHE A 391 16.74 44.65 -20.26
N GLY A 392 17.15 43.55 -20.90
CA GLY A 392 18.22 42.68 -20.41
C GLY A 392 17.83 41.71 -19.27
N TYR A 393 16.53 41.52 -18.97
CA TYR A 393 16.10 40.53 -17.97
C TYR A 393 16.47 39.13 -18.38
N SER A 394 17.02 38.34 -17.43
CA SER A 394 17.32 36.91 -17.63
C SER A 394 16.08 36.10 -17.93
N THR A 395 16.22 34.92 -18.52
CA THR A 395 15.14 33.98 -18.82
C THR A 395 14.32 33.64 -17.57
N THR A 396 15.00 33.31 -16.48
CA THR A 396 14.35 32.99 -15.19
C THR A 396 13.57 34.18 -14.61
N SER A 397 14.12 35.38 -14.67
CA SER A 397 13.45 36.59 -14.18
C SER A 397 12.22 36.99 -15.02
N ARG A 398 12.20 36.63 -16.31
CA ARG A 398 11.04 36.85 -17.18
C ARG A 398 9.89 35.86 -16.83
N SER A 399 10.24 34.62 -16.55
CA SER A 399 9.30 33.49 -16.35
C SER A 399 9.00 33.19 -14.90
N ILE A 400 9.48 33.99 -13.95
CA ILE A 400 9.39 33.70 -12.51
C ILE A 400 7.96 33.41 -12.05
N LEU A 401 6.97 34.15 -12.54
CA LEU A 401 5.56 33.92 -12.20
C LEU A 401 5.05 32.58 -12.71
N LEU A 402 5.47 32.16 -13.89
CA LEU A 402 5.15 30.84 -14.43
C LEU A 402 5.76 29.74 -13.57
N ILE A 403 7.06 29.88 -13.24
CA ILE A 403 7.77 28.89 -12.42
C ILE A 403 7.12 28.75 -11.03
N ILE A 404 6.79 29.87 -10.39
CA ILE A 404 6.07 29.86 -9.09
C ILE A 404 4.70 29.17 -9.24
N SER A 405 3.96 29.45 -10.31
CA SER A 405 2.69 28.77 -10.58
C SER A 405 2.86 27.26 -10.74
N LEU A 406 3.86 26.80 -11.47
CA LEU A 406 4.17 25.37 -11.64
C LEU A 406 4.56 24.70 -10.32
N ILE A 407 5.33 25.39 -9.48
CA ILE A 407 5.68 24.89 -8.14
C ILE A 407 4.44 24.74 -7.25
N LEU A 408 3.59 25.78 -7.19
CA LEU A 408 2.38 25.76 -6.38
C LEU A 408 1.39 24.66 -6.81
N THR A 409 1.19 24.50 -8.12
CA THR A 409 0.32 23.46 -8.67
C THR A 409 0.86 22.03 -8.47
N ASN A 410 2.13 21.83 -8.15
CA ASN A 410 2.67 20.51 -7.74
C ASN A 410 2.55 20.30 -6.25
N ILE A 411 2.82 21.32 -5.41
CA ILE A 411 2.81 21.20 -3.95
C ILE A 411 1.39 20.96 -3.43
N ILE A 412 0.37 21.63 -3.99
CA ILE A 412 -1.01 21.53 -3.51
C ILE A 412 -1.55 20.09 -3.61
N PRO A 413 -1.48 19.39 -4.77
CA PRO A 413 -1.92 18.00 -4.88
C PRO A 413 -1.16 17.06 -3.92
N MET A 414 0.16 17.22 -3.79
CA MET A 414 0.95 16.41 -2.88
C MET A 414 0.54 16.62 -1.41
N SER A 415 0.22 17.85 -1.02
CA SER A 415 -0.26 18.17 0.32
C SER A 415 -1.64 17.54 0.58
N ILE A 416 -2.54 17.55 -0.39
CA ILE A 416 -3.87 16.92 -0.27
C ILE A 416 -3.72 15.41 -0.07
N ILE A 417 -2.86 14.75 -0.87
CA ILE A 417 -2.67 13.31 -0.76
C ILE A 417 -2.03 12.93 0.57
N SER A 418 -1.08 13.72 1.06
CA SER A 418 -0.43 13.45 2.36
C SER A 418 -1.38 13.46 3.55
N THR A 419 -2.58 14.04 3.41
CA THR A 419 -3.62 13.99 4.45
C THR A 419 -4.47 12.72 4.38
N ILE A 420 -4.44 12.01 3.25
CA ILE A 420 -5.27 10.82 3.00
C ILE A 420 -4.44 9.54 3.13
N VAL A 421 -3.18 9.60 2.69
CA VAL A 421 -2.26 8.45 2.65
C VAL A 421 -0.91 8.86 3.20
N ASP A 422 -0.31 8.00 4.02
CA ASP A 422 1.07 8.18 4.46
C ASP A 422 2.03 8.07 3.26
N LEU A 423 2.52 9.22 2.81
CA LEU A 423 3.43 9.27 1.67
C LEU A 423 4.82 8.77 2.06
N SER A 424 5.25 7.70 1.42
CA SER A 424 6.64 7.26 1.55
C SER A 424 7.62 8.28 0.93
N ASN A 425 8.87 8.26 1.40
CA ASN A 425 9.95 9.09 0.85
C ASN A 425 10.11 8.91 -0.68
N ASN A 426 9.84 7.72 -1.21
CA ASN A 426 9.94 7.43 -2.64
C ASN A 426 8.88 8.17 -3.47
N ILE A 427 7.66 8.31 -2.96
CA ILE A 427 6.57 9.02 -3.63
C ILE A 427 6.84 10.52 -3.64
N ILE A 428 7.36 11.06 -2.53
CA ILE A 428 7.80 12.45 -2.45
C ILE A 428 8.91 12.71 -3.48
N LEU A 429 9.89 11.82 -3.57
CA LEU A 429 10.97 11.91 -4.54
C LEU A 429 10.45 11.87 -6.00
N PHE A 430 9.47 11.00 -6.28
CA PHE A 430 8.82 10.93 -7.59
C PHE A 430 8.10 12.22 -7.95
N GLY A 431 7.35 12.81 -7.03
CA GLY A 431 6.69 14.12 -7.24
C GLY A 431 7.69 15.25 -7.46
N LEU A 432 8.81 15.27 -6.74
CA LEU A 432 9.90 16.22 -6.97
C LEU A 432 10.55 16.04 -8.34
N LEU A 433 10.72 14.81 -8.80
CA LEU A 433 11.27 14.52 -10.13
C LEU A 433 10.35 15.04 -11.24
N ILE A 434 9.04 14.86 -11.13
CA ILE A 434 8.05 15.44 -12.05
C ILE A 434 8.21 16.96 -12.10
N LEU A 435 8.27 17.62 -10.95
CA LEU A 435 8.44 19.07 -10.86
C LEU A 435 9.72 19.54 -11.57
N VAL A 436 10.85 18.86 -11.35
CA VAL A 436 12.12 19.19 -12.00
C VAL A 436 12.00 19.10 -13.54
N VAL A 437 11.38 18.02 -14.05
CA VAL A 437 11.16 17.82 -15.47
C VAL A 437 10.29 18.95 -16.05
N GLU A 438 9.21 19.35 -15.37
CA GLU A 438 8.33 20.44 -15.80
C GLU A 438 9.03 21.80 -15.84
N VAL A 439 9.86 22.09 -14.85
CA VAL A 439 10.68 23.32 -14.84
C VAL A 439 11.67 23.32 -16.00
N ILE A 440 12.32 22.20 -16.28
CA ILE A 440 13.23 22.06 -17.44
C ILE A 440 12.46 22.31 -18.76
N ILE A 441 11.29 21.69 -18.91
CA ILE A 441 10.43 21.90 -20.09
C ILE A 441 10.08 23.38 -20.22
N SER A 442 9.70 24.05 -19.14
CA SER A 442 9.36 25.48 -19.20
C SER A 442 10.54 26.36 -19.63
N ILE A 443 11.74 26.05 -19.19
CA ILE A 443 12.97 26.78 -19.60
C ILE A 443 13.30 26.54 -21.09
N ILE A 444 13.14 25.29 -21.55
CA ILE A 444 13.39 24.97 -22.98
C ILE A 444 12.36 25.70 -23.86
N LEU A 445 11.09 25.66 -23.48
CA LEU A 445 10.02 26.34 -24.21
C LEU A 445 10.18 27.85 -24.19
N ASP A 446 10.66 28.45 -23.09
CA ASP A 446 11.01 29.88 -23.08
C ASP A 446 12.01 30.22 -24.21
N LYS A 447 13.07 29.43 -24.35
CA LYS A 447 14.06 29.65 -25.41
C LYS A 447 13.47 29.51 -26.81
N ILE A 448 12.66 28.47 -27.04
CA ILE A 448 12.09 28.18 -28.38
C ILE A 448 11.04 29.23 -28.74
N ILE A 449 10.04 29.43 -27.90
CA ILE A 449 8.90 30.31 -28.20
C ILE A 449 9.34 31.78 -28.19
N SER A 450 10.18 32.18 -27.22
CA SER A 450 10.66 33.55 -27.17
C SER A 450 11.46 33.94 -28.44
N ASN A 451 12.31 33.05 -28.92
CA ASN A 451 13.08 33.35 -30.13
C ASN A 451 12.19 33.38 -31.39
N SER A 452 11.23 32.45 -31.52
CA SER A 452 10.29 32.42 -32.63
C SER A 452 9.36 33.65 -32.63
N SER A 453 8.76 33.97 -31.51
CA SER A 453 7.85 35.11 -31.36
C SER A 453 8.56 36.45 -31.52
N PHE A 454 9.80 36.58 -31.05
CA PHE A 454 10.59 37.80 -31.21
C PHE A 454 10.93 38.08 -32.70
N ASN A 455 11.28 37.05 -33.45
CA ASN A 455 11.55 37.19 -34.88
C ASN A 455 10.28 37.65 -35.64
N LYS A 456 9.10 37.16 -35.27
CA LYS A 456 7.82 37.61 -35.86
C LYS A 456 7.51 39.05 -35.50
N ILE A 457 7.67 39.45 -34.23
CA ILE A 457 7.42 40.84 -33.79
C ILE A 457 8.34 41.82 -34.48
N ILE A 458 9.64 41.49 -34.63
CA ILE A 458 10.62 42.34 -35.34
C ILE A 458 10.26 42.48 -36.82
N LYS A 459 9.72 41.43 -37.45
CA LYS A 459 9.30 41.44 -38.84
C LYS A 459 7.93 42.07 -39.08
N GLY A 460 7.21 42.50 -38.02
CA GLY A 460 5.84 43.03 -38.11
C GLY A 460 4.78 42.00 -38.52
N GLU A 461 5.10 40.70 -38.43
CA GLU A 461 4.17 39.62 -38.69
C GLU A 461 3.34 39.37 -37.41
N HIS A 462 2.00 39.57 -37.50
CA HIS A 462 1.05 39.41 -36.36
C HIS A 462 0.39 38.02 -36.34
#